data_63eece5bf7a056de7130dac1442f119f
#
_entry.id   63eece5bf7a056de7130dac1442f119f
#
_cell.length_a   1.000
_cell.length_b   1.000
_cell.length_c   1.000
_cell.angle_alpha   90.00
_cell.angle_beta   90.00
_cell.angle_gamma   90.00
#
_symmetry.space_group_name_H-M   'P 1'
#
loop_
_entity.id
_entity.type
_entity.pdbx_description
1 polymer ?
#
loop_
_entity_poly.entity_id
_entity_poly.type
_entity_poly.pdbx_seq_one_letter_code
_entity_poly.pdbx_strand_id
1 'polypeptide(L)'
;MLIVKILLAITVIVTAVFAVVRNLSKDENRYQDEREDLEKILKLRPFVYGGIGVNTLVIALNTGFYFTDEQDIGFTKMFGKNTMIDGPGMHFKVPFISEKHVYDATTKGMAIGYDEENNESEEADSLMITSDINFVNIDFYIEYRISDPIQYCYGTNNPELLLKDIAMSAIRNTVGQYDVDSVMTTGKPEIESKVFDDIVAGLEDHSTGLTISNVTIQDSEPPTTEVATAFKDVENAKQNAETVVNKAHEYENTKIPAAEAEAEKVKQAANAAKTERVNQAKEEVAEFEALFTEYQKNPDTVKQRLYYEALEEILPNMEIIIGEDSKIVYIKGSDTALGESAAATSESEEKTETETKSEAKK
;
A
#
# COMPACT_ATOMS: atom_id res chain seq x y z
N MET A 1 -45.86 6.16 16.02
CA MET A 1 -46.98 6.70 15.22
C MET A 1 -48.30 5.95 15.40
N LEU A 2 -48.35 4.62 15.43
CA LEU A 2 -49.60 3.86 15.55
C LEU A 2 -50.33 4.13 16.90
N ILE A 3 -49.60 4.13 18.01
CA ILE A 3 -50.12 4.38 19.37
C ILE A 3 -50.76 5.75 19.49
N VAL A 4 -50.15 6.79 18.92
CA VAL A 4 -50.72 8.17 18.93
C VAL A 4 -52.02 8.25 18.11
N LYS A 5 -52.12 7.57 16.98
CA LYS A 5 -53.33 7.49 16.16
C LYS A 5 -54.45 6.76 16.93
N ILE A 6 -54.14 5.70 17.66
CA ILE A 6 -55.11 4.96 18.49
C ILE A 6 -55.60 5.83 19.65
N LEU A 7 -54.69 6.51 20.36
CA LEU A 7 -55.07 7.42 21.44
C LEU A 7 -55.94 8.58 20.96
N LEU A 8 -55.62 9.14 19.80
CA LEU A 8 -56.40 10.21 19.20
C LEU A 8 -57.81 9.71 18.75
N ALA A 9 -57.89 8.50 18.19
CA ALA A 9 -59.16 7.87 17.87
C ALA A 9 -60.04 7.63 19.13
N ILE A 10 -59.42 7.17 20.22
CA ILE A 10 -60.09 6.96 21.52
C ILE A 10 -60.65 8.28 22.05
N THR A 11 -59.89 9.39 22.03
CA THR A 11 -60.37 10.70 22.50
C THR A 11 -61.53 11.21 21.67
N VAL A 12 -61.50 11.05 20.34
CA VAL A 12 -62.58 11.44 19.43
C VAL A 12 -63.82 10.62 19.72
N ILE A 13 -63.71 9.31 19.91
CA ILE A 13 -64.81 8.42 20.21
C ILE A 13 -65.44 8.79 21.57
N VAL A 14 -64.62 8.98 22.62
CA VAL A 14 -65.09 9.35 23.95
C VAL A 14 -65.81 10.73 23.95
N THR A 15 -65.26 11.72 23.25
CA THR A 15 -65.91 13.04 23.12
C THR A 15 -67.22 12.97 22.31
N ALA A 16 -67.27 12.16 21.23
CA ALA A 16 -68.48 11.97 20.44
C ALA A 16 -69.57 11.26 21.25
N VAL A 17 -69.22 10.17 21.97
CA VAL A 17 -70.18 9.46 22.84
C VAL A 17 -70.73 10.39 23.91
N PHE A 18 -69.87 11.17 24.52
CA PHE A 18 -70.26 12.12 25.58
C PHE A 18 -71.17 13.25 25.03
N ALA A 19 -70.93 13.74 23.81
CA ALA A 19 -71.77 14.72 23.12
C ALA A 19 -73.16 14.15 22.80
N VAL A 20 -73.22 12.89 22.34
CA VAL A 20 -74.46 12.17 22.10
C VAL A 20 -75.28 11.99 23.38
N VAL A 21 -74.61 11.50 24.46
CA VAL A 21 -75.27 11.35 25.79
C VAL A 21 -75.84 12.70 26.28
N ARG A 22 -75.09 13.79 26.10
CA ARG A 22 -75.51 15.14 26.46
C ARG A 22 -76.75 15.61 25.63
N ASN A 23 -76.77 15.24 24.34
CA ASN A 23 -77.88 15.62 23.46
C ASN A 23 -79.15 14.82 23.80
N LEU A 24 -78.98 13.51 24.09
CA LEU A 24 -80.04 12.60 24.50
C LEU A 24 -80.62 12.96 25.85
N SER A 25 -79.85 13.51 26.80
CA SER A 25 -80.32 13.97 28.08
C SER A 25 -81.19 15.24 28.02
N LYS A 26 -81.20 15.97 26.93
CA LYS A 26 -82.00 17.17 26.70
C LYS A 26 -83.36 16.88 26.05
N ASP A 27 -83.62 15.65 25.68
CA ASP A 27 -84.88 15.28 25.04
C ASP A 27 -85.98 15.06 26.06
N GLU A 28 -87.02 15.91 26.04
CA GLU A 28 -88.08 15.98 27.03
C GLU A 28 -89.07 14.81 26.97
N ASN A 29 -89.05 14.01 25.89
CA ASN A 29 -90.01 12.93 25.62
C ASN A 29 -89.52 11.53 26.08
N ARG A 30 -88.48 11.44 26.90
CA ARG A 30 -87.95 10.13 27.36
C ARG A 30 -88.52 9.69 28.72
N TYR A 31 -88.69 8.35 28.94
CA TYR A 31 -89.13 7.73 30.18
C TYR A 31 -88.20 8.11 31.36
N GLN A 32 -88.80 8.30 32.60
CA GLN A 32 -88.03 8.78 33.74
C GLN A 32 -86.84 7.92 34.13
N ASP A 33 -86.96 6.60 34.01
CA ASP A 33 -85.88 5.66 34.35
C ASP A 33 -84.60 5.85 33.45
N GLU A 34 -84.79 6.10 32.21
CA GLU A 34 -83.67 6.35 31.27
C GLU A 34 -82.97 7.70 31.56
N ARG A 35 -83.70 8.67 32.14
CA ARG A 35 -83.13 9.97 32.53
C ARG A 35 -82.25 9.86 33.77
N GLU A 36 -82.59 9.05 34.75
CA GLU A 36 -81.72 8.84 35.93
C GLU A 36 -80.41 8.23 35.62
N ASP A 37 -80.33 7.27 34.68
CA ASP A 37 -79.10 6.65 34.25
C ASP A 37 -78.26 7.60 33.39
N LEU A 38 -78.86 8.42 32.53
CA LEU A 38 -78.15 9.47 31.80
C LEU A 38 -77.60 10.57 32.72
N GLU A 39 -78.36 10.96 33.81
CA GLU A 39 -77.85 11.89 34.80
C GLU A 39 -76.69 11.34 35.63
N LYS A 40 -76.66 10.04 35.96
CA LYS A 40 -75.52 9.39 36.58
C LYS A 40 -74.25 9.44 35.69
N ILE A 41 -74.42 9.22 34.39
CA ILE A 41 -73.31 9.35 33.40
C ILE A 41 -72.86 10.81 33.25
N LEU A 42 -73.81 11.79 33.33
CA LEU A 42 -73.49 13.21 33.34
C LEU A 42 -72.70 13.66 34.57
N LYS A 43 -72.97 13.05 35.77
CA LYS A 43 -72.20 13.32 37.03
C LYS A 43 -70.74 12.91 36.91
N LEU A 44 -70.38 12.02 35.97
CA LEU A 44 -68.96 11.67 35.67
C LEU A 44 -68.22 12.73 34.81
N ARG A 45 -68.86 13.85 34.46
CA ARG A 45 -68.25 14.94 33.67
C ARG A 45 -66.81 15.33 34.07
N PRO A 46 -66.57 15.62 35.36
CA PRO A 46 -65.24 16.08 35.75
C PRO A 46 -64.16 14.99 35.47
N PHE A 47 -64.51 13.71 35.68
CA PHE A 47 -63.62 12.59 35.40
C PHE A 47 -63.34 12.39 33.89
N VAL A 48 -64.36 12.54 33.03
CA VAL A 48 -64.23 12.42 31.60
C VAL A 48 -63.39 13.57 31.03
N TYR A 49 -63.64 14.80 31.43
CA TYR A 49 -62.83 15.95 31.02
C TYR A 49 -61.38 15.87 31.58
N GLY A 50 -61.21 15.36 32.82
CA GLY A 50 -59.90 15.06 33.36
C GLY A 50 -59.15 14.00 32.55
N GLY A 51 -59.83 12.92 32.19
CA GLY A 51 -59.26 11.84 31.32
C GLY A 51 -58.89 12.35 29.95
N ILE A 52 -59.73 13.17 29.32
CA ILE A 52 -59.44 13.81 28.02
C ILE A 52 -58.19 14.74 28.17
N GLY A 53 -58.15 15.53 29.25
CA GLY A 53 -57.01 16.42 29.51
C GLY A 53 -55.69 15.66 29.68
N VAL A 54 -55.71 14.57 30.48
CA VAL A 54 -54.52 13.71 30.66
C VAL A 54 -54.11 13.05 29.34
N ASN A 55 -55.08 12.53 28.59
CA ASN A 55 -54.79 11.92 27.30
C ASN A 55 -54.22 12.93 26.28
N THR A 56 -54.76 14.15 26.22
CA THR A 56 -54.24 15.23 25.37
C THR A 56 -52.81 15.63 25.79
N LEU A 57 -52.53 15.65 27.10
CA LEU A 57 -51.19 15.91 27.63
C LEU A 57 -50.22 14.79 27.22
N VAL A 58 -50.63 13.51 27.33
CA VAL A 58 -49.82 12.36 26.94
C VAL A 58 -49.53 12.39 25.43
N ILE A 59 -50.51 12.73 24.59
CA ILE A 59 -50.33 12.88 23.14
C ILE A 59 -49.35 14.03 22.87
N ALA A 60 -49.48 15.17 23.54
CA ALA A 60 -48.62 16.32 23.38
C ALA A 60 -47.15 15.99 23.76
N LEU A 61 -46.95 15.29 24.88
CA LEU A 61 -45.65 14.83 25.34
C LEU A 61 -45.04 13.82 24.34
N ASN A 62 -45.82 12.83 23.93
CA ASN A 62 -45.33 11.78 23.01
C ASN A 62 -45.00 12.31 21.61
N THR A 63 -45.67 13.38 21.16
CA THR A 63 -45.45 14.00 19.85
C THR A 63 -44.38 15.10 19.93
N GLY A 64 -44.11 15.62 21.12
CA GLY A 64 -43.13 16.68 21.37
C GLY A 64 -41.70 16.24 21.47
N PHE A 65 -41.46 14.98 21.83
CA PHE A 65 -40.09 14.45 21.91
C PHE A 65 -39.79 13.58 20.70
N TYR A 66 -38.54 13.70 20.19
CA TYR A 66 -37.99 12.82 19.17
C TYR A 66 -36.51 12.53 19.44
N PHE A 67 -36.05 11.41 18.96
CA PHE A 67 -34.68 11.00 19.04
C PHE A 67 -34.04 11.15 17.68
N THR A 68 -32.77 11.57 17.66
CA THR A 68 -31.91 11.59 16.49
C THR A 68 -30.76 10.63 16.77
N ASP A 69 -30.54 9.67 15.89
CA ASP A 69 -29.48 8.69 16.01
C ASP A 69 -28.10 9.35 15.79
N GLU A 70 -27.01 8.67 16.17
CA GLU A 70 -25.65 9.19 15.99
C GLU A 70 -25.24 9.36 14.51
N GLN A 71 -25.92 8.64 13.63
CA GLN A 71 -25.68 8.66 12.19
C GLN A 71 -26.54 9.72 11.46
N ASP A 72 -27.46 10.35 12.16
CA ASP A 72 -28.40 11.29 11.61
C ASP A 72 -28.06 12.73 12.01
N ILE A 73 -28.26 13.65 11.07
CA ILE A 73 -28.23 15.09 11.32
C ILE A 73 -29.56 15.68 10.87
N GLY A 74 -30.12 16.58 11.66
CA GLY A 74 -31.42 17.14 11.34
C GLY A 74 -31.54 18.60 11.68
N PHE A 75 -32.64 19.22 11.24
CA PHE A 75 -33.04 20.54 11.71
C PHE A 75 -34.54 20.59 11.92
N THR A 76 -34.92 21.51 12.79
CA THR A 76 -36.33 21.77 13.11
C THR A 76 -36.75 23.11 12.51
N LYS A 77 -37.83 23.11 11.73
CA LYS A 77 -38.44 24.30 11.14
C LYS A 77 -39.66 24.68 11.96
N MET A 78 -39.72 25.92 12.47
CA MET A 78 -40.85 26.44 13.23
C MET A 78 -41.32 27.78 12.62
N PHE A 79 -42.61 27.87 12.26
CA PHE A 79 -43.21 29.04 11.61
C PHE A 79 -42.45 29.53 10.35
N GLY A 80 -41.86 28.58 9.58
CA GLY A 80 -41.12 28.92 8.36
C GLY A 80 -39.67 29.35 8.59
N LYS A 81 -39.21 29.42 9.86
CA LYS A 81 -37.83 29.73 10.20
C LYS A 81 -37.09 28.47 10.63
N ASN A 82 -35.92 28.22 10.08
CA ASN A 82 -35.04 27.14 10.51
C ASN A 82 -34.42 27.54 11.86
N THR A 83 -34.59 26.74 12.89
CA THR A 83 -34.33 27.21 14.24
C THR A 83 -33.15 26.51 14.89
N MET A 84 -32.81 25.28 14.51
CA MET A 84 -31.80 24.51 15.22
C MET A 84 -31.28 23.37 14.33
N ILE A 85 -29.97 23.15 14.36
CA ILE A 85 -29.36 21.92 13.85
C ILE A 85 -29.35 20.95 15.02
N ASP A 86 -30.06 19.84 14.85
CA ASP A 86 -30.24 18.83 15.87
C ASP A 86 -29.15 17.76 15.71
N GLY A 87 -28.21 17.70 16.65
CA GLY A 87 -27.23 16.63 16.76
C GLY A 87 -27.83 15.35 17.35
N PRO A 88 -27.00 14.32 17.61
CA PRO A 88 -27.46 13.08 18.24
C PRO A 88 -28.06 13.33 19.62
N GLY A 89 -29.17 12.65 19.91
CA GLY A 89 -29.79 12.71 21.21
C GLY A 89 -31.29 12.95 21.19
N MET A 90 -31.84 13.37 22.38
CA MET A 90 -33.25 13.66 22.54
C MET A 90 -33.51 15.15 22.38
N HIS A 91 -34.40 15.48 21.45
CA HIS A 91 -34.79 16.85 21.12
C HIS A 91 -36.30 17.06 21.36
N PHE A 92 -36.65 18.32 21.66
CA PHE A 92 -38.03 18.72 21.86
C PHE A 92 -38.50 19.58 20.68
N LYS A 93 -39.62 19.20 20.11
CA LYS A 93 -40.33 19.99 19.09
C LYS A 93 -41.75 20.36 19.57
N VAL A 94 -42.22 21.52 19.16
CA VAL A 94 -43.61 21.91 19.43
C VAL A 94 -44.54 21.12 18.53
N PRO A 95 -45.45 20.27 19.08
CA PRO A 95 -46.39 19.51 18.29
C PRO A 95 -47.25 20.42 17.38
N PHE A 96 -47.56 19.96 16.19
CA PHE A 96 -48.39 20.63 15.17
C PHE A 96 -47.80 21.89 14.51
N ILE A 97 -46.73 22.51 15.08
CA ILE A 97 -46.15 23.76 14.56
C ILE A 97 -44.77 23.52 13.96
N SER A 98 -44.02 22.55 14.50
CA SER A 98 -42.67 22.25 14.08
C SER A 98 -42.62 21.06 13.13
N GLU A 99 -41.94 21.23 12.03
CA GLU A 99 -41.56 20.16 11.09
C GLU A 99 -40.11 19.79 11.33
N LYS A 100 -39.82 18.49 11.41
CA LYS A 100 -38.46 17.99 11.48
C LYS A 100 -38.03 17.44 10.13
N HIS A 101 -36.81 17.76 9.75
CA HIS A 101 -36.11 17.17 8.61
C HIS A 101 -34.86 16.46 9.15
N VAL A 102 -34.72 15.19 8.82
CA VAL A 102 -33.60 14.36 9.27
C VAL A 102 -32.96 13.75 8.03
N TYR A 103 -31.64 13.84 7.96
CA TYR A 103 -30.82 13.32 6.89
C TYR A 103 -29.77 12.41 7.48
N ASP A 104 -29.44 11.36 6.75
CA ASP A 104 -28.34 10.47 7.07
C ASP A 104 -27.00 11.21 6.83
N ALA A 105 -26.22 11.39 7.90
CA ALA A 105 -24.92 12.06 7.89
C ALA A 105 -23.75 11.08 7.74
N THR A 106 -24.04 9.79 7.47
CA THR A 106 -22.99 8.81 7.16
C THR A 106 -22.25 9.22 5.87
N THR A 107 -21.02 8.77 5.77
CA THR A 107 -20.25 8.96 4.54
C THR A 107 -20.86 8.15 3.42
N LYS A 108 -21.21 8.83 2.35
CA LYS A 108 -21.73 8.24 1.12
C LYS A 108 -20.67 8.30 0.05
N GLY A 109 -20.71 7.33 -0.86
CA GLY A 109 -19.87 7.29 -2.04
C GLY A 109 -20.59 7.83 -3.28
N MET A 110 -19.81 8.35 -4.20
CA MET A 110 -20.25 8.72 -5.54
C MET A 110 -19.20 8.26 -6.54
N ALA A 111 -19.59 7.37 -7.42
CA ALA A 111 -18.76 6.96 -8.56
C ALA A 111 -18.82 8.00 -9.67
N ILE A 112 -17.68 8.27 -10.28
CA ILE A 112 -17.55 9.11 -11.48
C ILE A 112 -16.70 8.36 -12.49
N GLY A 113 -17.26 8.12 -13.68
CA GLY A 113 -16.61 7.39 -14.75
C GLY A 113 -17.03 5.93 -14.85
N TYR A 114 -17.70 5.39 -13.84
CA TYR A 114 -18.18 4.01 -13.85
C TYR A 114 -19.53 3.86 -13.13
N ASP A 115 -20.23 2.77 -13.44
CA ASP A 115 -21.48 2.39 -12.79
C ASP A 115 -21.18 1.46 -11.60
N GLU A 116 -21.62 1.84 -10.38
CA GLU A 116 -21.40 1.04 -9.16
C GLU A 116 -22.07 -0.35 -9.20
N GLU A 117 -23.17 -0.51 -9.96
CA GLU A 117 -23.90 -1.79 -9.99
C GLU A 117 -23.20 -2.83 -10.87
N ASN A 118 -22.66 -2.41 -12.01
CA ASN A 118 -22.09 -3.30 -13.02
C ASN A 118 -20.56 -3.24 -13.09
N ASN A 119 -19.95 -2.25 -12.43
CA ASN A 119 -18.52 -1.94 -12.51
C ASN A 119 -18.04 -1.77 -13.98
N GLU A 120 -18.93 -1.26 -14.83
CA GLU A 120 -18.63 -0.92 -16.23
C GLU A 120 -18.26 0.56 -16.32
N SER A 121 -17.18 0.88 -17.06
CA SER A 121 -16.75 2.25 -17.28
C SER A 121 -17.77 2.98 -18.17
N GLU A 122 -18.20 4.17 -17.73
CA GLU A 122 -19.08 5.05 -18.49
C GLU A 122 -18.20 6.02 -19.31
N GLU A 123 -17.96 5.69 -20.59
CA GLU A 123 -17.05 6.46 -21.47
C GLU A 123 -17.35 7.97 -21.51
N ALA A 124 -18.60 8.37 -21.31
CA ALA A 124 -19.00 9.79 -21.32
C ALA A 124 -18.37 10.57 -20.17
N ASP A 125 -18.20 9.93 -19.02
CA ASP A 125 -17.69 10.53 -17.80
C ASP A 125 -16.22 10.14 -17.53
N SER A 126 -15.76 8.96 -17.95
CA SER A 126 -14.41 8.44 -17.71
C SER A 126 -13.37 8.94 -18.73
N LEU A 127 -13.78 9.16 -19.99
CA LEU A 127 -12.84 9.54 -21.05
C LEU A 127 -12.36 10.97 -20.89
N MET A 128 -11.07 11.16 -20.72
CA MET A 128 -10.43 12.46 -20.50
C MET A 128 -9.20 12.64 -21.39
N ILE A 129 -8.78 13.90 -21.56
CA ILE A 129 -7.59 14.28 -22.34
C ILE A 129 -6.53 14.81 -21.37
N THR A 130 -5.33 14.28 -21.46
CA THR A 130 -4.16 14.70 -20.71
C THR A 130 -3.43 15.87 -21.37
N SER A 131 -2.46 16.50 -20.68
CA SER A 131 -1.69 17.66 -21.19
C SER A 131 -0.89 17.36 -22.46
N ASP A 132 -0.49 16.09 -22.66
CA ASP A 132 0.22 15.59 -23.84
C ASP A 132 -0.71 15.08 -24.95
N ILE A 133 -2.01 15.44 -24.89
CA ILE A 133 -3.04 15.15 -25.90
C ILE A 133 -3.30 13.64 -26.07
N ASN A 134 -3.12 12.86 -25.02
CA ASN A 134 -3.50 11.45 -24.99
C ASN A 134 -4.88 11.29 -24.37
N PHE A 135 -5.62 10.27 -24.81
CA PHE A 135 -6.88 9.86 -24.21
C PHE A 135 -6.63 8.82 -23.12
N VAL A 136 -7.32 8.98 -22.01
CA VAL A 136 -7.26 8.04 -20.87
C VAL A 136 -8.65 7.91 -20.25
N ASN A 137 -9.02 6.70 -19.87
CA ASN A 137 -10.19 6.44 -19.03
C ASN A 137 -9.76 6.48 -17.59
N ILE A 138 -10.39 7.32 -16.78
CA ILE A 138 -10.08 7.46 -15.36
C ILE A 138 -11.37 7.44 -14.58
N ASP A 139 -11.43 6.54 -13.61
CA ASP A 139 -12.55 6.34 -12.72
C ASP A 139 -12.22 6.88 -11.34
N PHE A 140 -13.09 7.73 -10.81
CA PHE A 140 -12.95 8.35 -9.50
C PHE A 140 -14.05 7.87 -8.56
N TYR A 141 -13.69 7.77 -7.29
CA TYR A 141 -14.62 7.56 -6.20
C TYR A 141 -14.53 8.70 -5.20
N ILE A 142 -15.64 9.37 -4.96
CA ILE A 142 -15.71 10.53 -4.07
C ILE A 142 -16.55 10.18 -2.87
N GLU A 143 -15.95 10.30 -1.69
CA GLU A 143 -16.64 10.14 -0.42
C GLU A 143 -17.08 11.50 0.11
N TYR A 144 -18.36 11.64 0.37
CA TYR A 144 -18.95 12.86 0.87
C TYR A 144 -19.94 12.59 2.01
N ARG A 145 -20.20 13.61 2.79
CA ARG A 145 -21.22 13.57 3.84
C ARG A 145 -21.99 14.88 3.93
N ILE A 146 -23.18 14.83 4.49
CA ILE A 146 -23.98 16.02 4.77
C ILE A 146 -23.48 16.67 6.06
N SER A 147 -22.93 17.87 5.97
CA SER A 147 -22.45 18.65 7.13
C SER A 147 -23.43 19.70 7.62
N ASP A 148 -24.15 20.33 6.70
CA ASP A 148 -25.18 21.32 7.01
C ASP A 148 -26.50 20.92 6.34
N PRO A 149 -27.44 20.32 7.10
CA PRO A 149 -28.72 19.86 6.57
C PRO A 149 -29.63 21.00 6.10
N ILE A 150 -29.41 22.24 6.58
CA ILE A 150 -30.20 23.41 6.17
C ILE A 150 -29.77 23.84 4.76
N GLN A 151 -28.46 23.97 4.54
CA GLN A 151 -27.93 24.29 3.20
C GLN A 151 -28.22 23.16 2.21
N TYR A 152 -28.10 21.91 2.63
CA TYR A 152 -28.43 20.74 1.81
C TYR A 152 -29.88 20.79 1.33
N CYS A 153 -30.85 21.15 2.20
CA CYS A 153 -32.27 21.19 1.88
C CYS A 153 -32.70 22.41 1.07
N TYR A 154 -32.10 23.57 1.31
CA TYR A 154 -32.57 24.85 0.76
C TYR A 154 -31.54 25.58 -0.11
N GLY A 155 -30.27 25.19 -0.07
CA GLY A 155 -29.22 25.84 -0.85
C GLY A 155 -29.33 25.56 -2.34
N THR A 156 -29.59 24.31 -2.69
CA THR A 156 -29.65 23.87 -4.10
C THR A 156 -30.76 22.85 -4.30
N ASN A 157 -31.33 22.80 -5.49
CA ASN A 157 -32.44 21.88 -5.80
C ASN A 157 -32.01 20.40 -5.81
N ASN A 158 -30.77 20.14 -6.26
CA ASN A 158 -30.17 18.80 -6.25
C ASN A 158 -28.67 18.91 -5.93
N PRO A 159 -28.28 18.88 -4.64
CA PRO A 159 -26.90 19.07 -4.24
C PRO A 159 -25.98 17.92 -4.68
N GLU A 160 -26.48 16.70 -4.81
CA GLU A 160 -25.69 15.54 -5.26
C GLU A 160 -25.36 15.65 -6.77
N LEU A 161 -26.29 16.09 -7.59
CA LEU A 161 -26.01 16.33 -9.01
C LEU A 161 -25.03 17.49 -9.20
N LEU A 162 -25.18 18.56 -8.40
CA LEU A 162 -24.24 19.67 -8.45
C LEU A 162 -22.83 19.25 -7.99
N LEU A 163 -22.73 18.39 -6.98
CA LEU A 163 -21.46 17.79 -6.58
C LEU A 163 -20.82 17.03 -7.75
N LYS A 164 -21.60 16.20 -8.46
CA LYS A 164 -21.12 15.46 -9.65
C LYS A 164 -20.57 16.43 -10.71
N ASP A 165 -21.31 17.49 -11.01
CA ASP A 165 -20.91 18.48 -12.03
C ASP A 165 -19.63 19.24 -11.64
N ILE A 166 -19.52 19.67 -10.38
CA ILE A 166 -18.31 20.33 -9.84
C ILE A 166 -17.13 19.37 -9.89
N ALA A 167 -17.33 18.15 -9.43
CA ALA A 167 -16.29 17.12 -9.41
C ALA A 167 -15.80 16.79 -10.83
N MET A 168 -16.70 16.59 -11.77
CA MET A 168 -16.35 16.38 -13.18
C MET A 168 -15.54 17.54 -13.76
N SER A 169 -15.90 18.78 -13.42
CA SER A 169 -15.17 19.97 -13.86
C SER A 169 -13.78 20.02 -13.24
N ALA A 170 -13.64 19.78 -11.94
CA ALA A 170 -12.38 19.74 -11.22
C ALA A 170 -11.46 18.63 -11.75
N ILE A 171 -11.99 17.43 -11.92
CA ILE A 171 -11.26 16.27 -12.43
C ILE A 171 -10.71 16.55 -13.84
N ARG A 172 -11.58 16.97 -14.78
CA ARG A 172 -11.14 17.26 -16.15
C ARG A 172 -10.11 18.39 -16.22
N ASN A 173 -10.29 19.43 -15.41
CA ASN A 173 -9.34 20.53 -15.33
C ASN A 173 -7.97 20.07 -14.79
N THR A 174 -7.98 19.26 -13.75
CA THR A 174 -6.74 18.77 -13.12
C THR A 174 -6.04 17.75 -14.02
N VAL A 175 -6.73 16.72 -14.52
CA VAL A 175 -6.17 15.70 -15.41
C VAL A 175 -5.56 16.33 -16.67
N GLY A 176 -6.20 17.36 -17.24
CA GLY A 176 -5.66 18.09 -18.40
C GLY A 176 -4.35 18.84 -18.15
N GLN A 177 -3.86 18.94 -16.91
CA GLN A 177 -2.59 19.57 -16.57
C GLN A 177 -1.43 18.56 -16.42
N TYR A 178 -1.73 17.25 -16.32
CA TYR A 178 -0.77 16.17 -16.15
C TYR A 178 -0.60 15.37 -17.44
N ASP A 179 0.58 14.80 -17.63
CA ASP A 179 0.87 13.86 -18.71
C ASP A 179 0.30 12.47 -18.41
N VAL A 180 0.11 11.67 -19.44
CA VAL A 180 -0.50 10.34 -19.33
C VAL A 180 0.29 9.40 -18.42
N ASP A 181 1.62 9.46 -18.45
CA ASP A 181 2.50 8.66 -17.59
C ASP A 181 2.25 8.97 -16.10
N SER A 182 2.13 10.26 -15.73
CA SER A 182 1.83 10.68 -14.36
C SER A 182 0.44 10.25 -13.90
N VAL A 183 -0.56 10.38 -14.78
CA VAL A 183 -1.95 9.99 -14.50
C VAL A 183 -2.08 8.48 -14.28
N MET A 184 -1.33 7.68 -15.05
CA MET A 184 -1.44 6.21 -14.97
C MET A 184 -0.56 5.60 -13.86
N THR A 185 0.48 6.32 -13.38
CA THR A 185 1.48 5.73 -12.47
C THR A 185 1.66 6.51 -11.17
N THR A 186 2.68 7.35 -11.10
CA THR A 186 3.16 7.96 -9.85
C THR A 186 2.45 9.26 -9.46
N GLY A 187 1.75 9.90 -10.37
CA GLY A 187 1.09 11.18 -10.14
C GLY A 187 -0.29 11.08 -9.47
N LYS A 188 -0.85 9.88 -9.33
CA LYS A 188 -2.20 9.68 -8.77
C LYS A 188 -2.42 10.40 -7.43
N PRO A 189 -1.55 10.29 -6.40
CA PRO A 189 -1.79 10.95 -5.11
C PRO A 189 -1.80 12.48 -5.19
N GLU A 190 -0.99 13.06 -6.10
CA GLU A 190 -0.96 14.51 -6.32
C GLU A 190 -2.23 14.98 -7.01
N ILE A 191 -2.69 14.23 -8.02
CA ILE A 191 -3.94 14.48 -8.74
C ILE A 191 -5.13 14.39 -7.78
N GLU A 192 -5.21 13.33 -6.96
CA GLU A 192 -6.26 13.15 -5.94
C GLU A 192 -6.34 14.35 -4.99
N SER A 193 -5.18 14.78 -4.47
CA SER A 193 -5.11 15.94 -3.56
C SER A 193 -5.58 17.22 -4.23
N LYS A 194 -5.17 17.47 -5.46
CA LYS A 194 -5.53 18.68 -6.19
C LYS A 194 -7.01 18.68 -6.59
N VAL A 195 -7.53 17.55 -7.03
CA VAL A 195 -8.96 17.38 -7.31
C VAL A 195 -9.79 17.59 -6.05
N PHE A 196 -9.34 17.05 -4.91
CA PHE A 196 -9.99 17.27 -3.62
C PHE A 196 -10.08 18.77 -3.28
N ASP A 197 -8.97 19.50 -3.38
CA ASP A 197 -8.92 20.94 -3.09
C ASP A 197 -9.83 21.75 -4.04
N ASP A 198 -9.82 21.43 -5.33
CA ASP A 198 -10.65 22.08 -6.35
C ASP A 198 -12.15 21.82 -6.12
N ILE A 199 -12.53 20.60 -5.73
CA ILE A 199 -13.94 20.23 -5.40
C ILE A 199 -14.37 20.99 -4.13
N VAL A 200 -13.56 21.03 -3.08
CA VAL A 200 -13.87 21.73 -1.83
C VAL A 200 -14.10 23.21 -2.11
N ALA A 201 -13.21 23.85 -2.86
CA ALA A 201 -13.36 25.25 -3.25
C ALA A 201 -14.66 25.49 -4.05
N GLY A 202 -14.98 24.60 -5.00
CA GLY A 202 -16.22 24.69 -5.78
C GLY A 202 -17.48 24.51 -4.93
N LEU A 203 -17.47 23.66 -3.91
CA LEU A 203 -18.60 23.46 -3.02
C LEU A 203 -18.82 24.62 -2.06
N GLU A 204 -17.76 25.29 -1.59
CA GLU A 204 -17.84 26.48 -0.75
C GLU A 204 -18.55 27.62 -1.46
N ASP A 205 -18.25 27.82 -2.75
CA ASP A 205 -18.89 28.85 -3.58
C ASP A 205 -20.40 28.65 -3.76
N HIS A 206 -20.89 27.40 -3.68
CA HIS A 206 -22.28 27.05 -4.00
C HIS A 206 -23.15 26.74 -2.78
N SER A 207 -22.61 26.79 -1.56
CA SER A 207 -23.37 26.55 -0.30
C SER A 207 -24.24 25.28 -0.36
N THR A 208 -23.65 24.15 -0.71
CA THR A 208 -24.37 22.87 -0.91
C THR A 208 -24.69 22.13 0.40
N GLY A 209 -24.01 22.46 1.49
CA GLY A 209 -24.11 21.76 2.77
C GLY A 209 -23.44 20.38 2.76
N LEU A 210 -22.71 20.05 1.70
CA LEU A 210 -21.91 18.83 1.57
C LEU A 210 -20.45 19.09 1.96
N THR A 211 -19.82 18.09 2.51
CA THR A 211 -18.38 18.11 2.81
C THR A 211 -17.75 16.84 2.23
N ILE A 212 -16.65 17.01 1.50
CA ILE A 212 -15.90 15.89 0.95
C ILE A 212 -15.02 15.30 2.06
N SER A 213 -15.02 13.98 2.17
CA SER A 213 -14.16 13.23 3.09
C SER A 213 -12.91 12.71 2.39
N ASN A 214 -13.06 12.20 1.16
CA ASN A 214 -11.97 11.63 0.39
C ASN A 214 -12.26 11.68 -1.11
N VAL A 215 -11.20 11.68 -1.92
CA VAL A 215 -11.24 11.50 -3.38
C VAL A 215 -10.17 10.50 -3.74
N THR A 216 -10.55 9.45 -4.45
CA THR A 216 -9.64 8.36 -4.83
C THR A 216 -9.81 8.02 -6.30
N ILE A 217 -8.71 7.79 -7.00
CA ILE A 217 -8.68 7.21 -8.33
C ILE A 217 -8.82 5.70 -8.21
N GLN A 218 -9.94 5.15 -8.68
CA GLN A 218 -10.20 3.70 -8.65
C GLN A 218 -9.42 2.99 -9.73
N ASP A 219 -9.53 3.50 -10.96
CA ASP A 219 -8.80 2.95 -12.09
C ASP A 219 -8.34 4.05 -13.04
N SER A 220 -7.29 3.76 -13.79
CA SER A 220 -6.83 4.63 -14.88
C SER A 220 -6.21 3.75 -15.95
N GLU A 221 -6.92 3.63 -17.07
CA GLU A 221 -6.58 2.74 -18.17
C GLU A 221 -6.56 3.50 -19.52
N PRO A 222 -5.78 3.03 -20.49
CA PRO A 222 -5.89 3.49 -21.86
C PRO A 222 -7.27 3.15 -22.45
N PRO A 223 -7.81 3.97 -23.38
CA PRO A 223 -9.17 3.83 -23.87
C PRO A 223 -9.44 2.56 -24.68
N THR A 224 -8.38 1.92 -25.22
CA THR A 224 -8.51 0.67 -25.97
C THR A 224 -7.43 -0.33 -25.60
N THR A 225 -7.71 -1.63 -25.75
CA THR A 225 -6.78 -2.71 -25.45
C THR A 225 -5.54 -2.69 -26.34
N GLU A 226 -5.65 -2.17 -27.57
CA GLU A 226 -4.52 -2.01 -28.49
C GLU A 226 -3.54 -0.93 -27.97
N VAL A 227 -4.07 0.20 -27.53
CA VAL A 227 -3.28 1.27 -26.90
C VAL A 227 -2.67 0.79 -25.59
N ALA A 228 -3.41 0.05 -24.75
CA ALA A 228 -2.90 -0.56 -23.53
C ALA A 228 -1.71 -1.50 -23.80
N THR A 229 -1.77 -2.28 -24.88
CA THR A 229 -0.69 -3.17 -25.29
C THR A 229 0.54 -2.38 -25.72
N ALA A 230 0.35 -1.32 -26.52
CA ALA A 230 1.44 -0.47 -26.97
C ALA A 230 2.14 0.24 -25.77
N PHE A 231 1.40 0.72 -24.79
CA PHE A 231 1.97 1.28 -23.54
C PHE A 231 2.78 0.24 -22.78
N LYS A 232 2.27 -0.98 -22.63
CA LYS A 232 3.01 -2.08 -21.98
C LYS A 232 4.30 -2.41 -22.71
N ASP A 233 4.30 -2.38 -24.06
CA ASP A 233 5.50 -2.64 -24.86
C ASP A 233 6.56 -1.53 -24.65
N VAL A 234 6.13 -0.26 -24.58
CA VAL A 234 7.03 0.86 -24.27
C VAL A 234 7.62 0.72 -22.87
N GLU A 235 6.78 0.41 -21.88
CA GLU A 235 7.23 0.23 -20.49
C GLU A 235 8.19 -0.96 -20.37
N ASN A 236 7.87 -2.08 -21.00
CA ASN A 236 8.78 -3.24 -21.09
C ASN A 236 10.12 -2.87 -21.74
N ALA A 237 10.10 -2.03 -22.79
CA ALA A 237 11.32 -1.57 -23.43
C ALA A 237 12.16 -0.66 -22.53
N LYS A 238 11.53 0.25 -21.77
CA LYS A 238 12.19 1.08 -20.75
C LYS A 238 12.84 0.22 -19.68
N GLN A 239 12.09 -0.73 -19.10
CA GLN A 239 12.58 -1.64 -18.05
C GLN A 239 13.72 -2.54 -18.57
N ASN A 240 13.63 -3.00 -19.82
CA ASN A 240 14.70 -3.76 -20.43
C ASN A 240 15.96 -2.90 -20.62
N ALA A 241 15.84 -1.65 -21.04
CA ALA A 241 16.96 -0.73 -21.16
C ALA A 241 17.64 -0.48 -19.79
N GLU A 242 16.87 -0.20 -18.76
CA GLU A 242 17.39 -0.07 -17.39
C GLU A 242 18.04 -1.35 -16.88
N THR A 243 17.45 -2.49 -17.17
CA THR A 243 18.02 -3.80 -16.80
C THR A 243 19.37 -4.03 -17.46
N VAL A 244 19.54 -3.66 -18.75
CA VAL A 244 20.81 -3.76 -19.46
C VAL A 244 21.86 -2.84 -18.84
N VAL A 245 21.50 -1.61 -18.52
CA VAL A 245 22.39 -0.65 -17.84
C VAL A 245 22.81 -1.17 -16.47
N ASN A 246 21.86 -1.66 -15.68
CA ASN A 246 22.13 -2.21 -14.35
C ASN A 246 23.04 -3.45 -14.43
N LYS A 247 22.83 -4.34 -15.39
CA LYS A 247 23.72 -5.49 -15.64
C LYS A 247 25.13 -5.06 -16.07
N ALA A 248 25.24 -3.98 -16.85
CA ALA A 248 26.55 -3.44 -17.21
C ALA A 248 27.30 -2.90 -15.97
N HIS A 249 26.60 -2.18 -15.10
CA HIS A 249 27.17 -1.73 -13.84
C HIS A 249 27.53 -2.88 -12.88
N GLU A 250 26.70 -3.91 -12.80
CA GLU A 250 27.00 -5.13 -12.05
C GLU A 250 28.25 -5.81 -12.58
N TYR A 251 28.38 -5.93 -13.88
CA TYR A 251 29.57 -6.49 -14.53
C TYR A 251 30.81 -5.65 -14.23
N GLU A 252 30.74 -4.34 -14.35
CA GLU A 252 31.82 -3.41 -14.02
C GLU A 252 32.24 -3.55 -12.56
N ASN A 253 31.29 -3.46 -11.64
CA ASN A 253 31.53 -3.54 -10.20
C ASN A 253 32.06 -4.91 -9.73
N THR A 254 31.85 -5.95 -10.51
CA THR A 254 32.34 -7.30 -10.23
C THR A 254 33.70 -7.54 -10.85
N LYS A 255 33.89 -7.18 -12.11
CA LYS A 255 35.12 -7.52 -12.88
C LYS A 255 36.31 -6.64 -12.52
N ILE A 256 36.11 -5.35 -12.33
CA ILE A 256 37.23 -4.45 -12.00
C ILE A 256 37.83 -4.80 -10.66
N PRO A 257 37.07 -4.91 -9.55
CA PRO A 257 37.65 -5.28 -8.25
C PRO A 257 38.25 -6.70 -8.24
N ALA A 258 37.66 -7.63 -8.99
CA ALA A 258 38.23 -8.98 -9.11
C ALA A 258 39.60 -8.97 -9.81
N ALA A 259 39.75 -8.19 -10.87
CA ALA A 259 41.03 -8.03 -11.55
C ALA A 259 42.07 -7.31 -10.69
N GLU A 260 41.64 -6.29 -9.95
CA GLU A 260 42.54 -5.60 -8.97
C GLU A 260 42.99 -6.52 -7.85
N ALA A 261 42.08 -7.33 -7.30
CA ALA A 261 42.39 -8.32 -6.27
C ALA A 261 43.37 -9.38 -6.78
N GLU A 262 43.19 -9.88 -8.01
CA GLU A 262 44.11 -10.86 -8.60
C GLU A 262 45.48 -10.23 -8.90
N ALA A 263 45.53 -8.99 -9.39
CA ALA A 263 46.80 -8.27 -9.56
C ALA A 263 47.52 -8.05 -8.24
N GLU A 264 46.82 -7.68 -7.20
CA GLU A 264 47.44 -7.52 -5.88
C GLU A 264 47.89 -8.86 -5.28
N LYS A 265 47.14 -9.93 -5.47
CA LYS A 265 47.52 -11.29 -5.08
C LYS A 265 48.83 -11.73 -5.75
N VAL A 266 48.97 -11.48 -7.05
CA VAL A 266 50.21 -11.77 -7.79
C VAL A 266 51.39 -10.96 -7.23
N LYS A 267 51.18 -9.67 -6.97
CA LYS A 267 52.21 -8.80 -6.33
C LYS A 267 52.63 -9.31 -4.95
N GLN A 268 51.66 -9.68 -4.11
CA GLN A 268 51.93 -10.19 -2.78
C GLN A 268 52.68 -11.53 -2.83
N ALA A 269 52.26 -12.43 -3.73
CA ALA A 269 52.93 -13.70 -3.95
C ALA A 269 54.40 -13.50 -4.41
N ALA A 270 54.64 -12.57 -5.35
CA ALA A 270 55.98 -12.24 -5.82
C ALA A 270 56.87 -11.64 -4.70
N ASN A 271 56.29 -10.76 -3.87
CA ASN A 271 56.98 -10.18 -2.71
C ASN A 271 57.29 -11.24 -1.63
N ALA A 272 56.37 -12.16 -1.40
CA ALA A 272 56.61 -13.29 -0.48
C ALA A 272 57.73 -14.19 -0.98
N ALA A 273 57.66 -14.60 -2.26
CA ALA A 273 58.71 -15.40 -2.86
C ALA A 273 60.10 -14.70 -2.86
N LYS A 274 60.13 -13.37 -3.12
CA LYS A 274 61.36 -12.59 -3.00
C LYS A 274 61.91 -12.62 -1.58
N THR A 275 61.05 -12.40 -0.58
CA THR A 275 61.43 -12.38 0.83
C THR A 275 61.97 -13.77 1.27
N GLU A 276 61.26 -14.81 0.88
CA GLU A 276 61.65 -16.21 1.13
C GLU A 276 63.01 -16.54 0.51
N ARG A 277 63.24 -16.19 -0.76
CA ARG A 277 64.57 -16.41 -1.39
C ARG A 277 65.68 -15.62 -0.73
N VAL A 278 65.44 -14.37 -0.29
CA VAL A 278 66.43 -13.57 0.42
C VAL A 278 66.72 -14.18 1.82
N ASN A 279 65.68 -14.68 2.49
CA ASN A 279 65.85 -15.31 3.79
C ASN A 279 66.60 -16.65 3.66
N GLN A 280 66.28 -17.46 2.68
CA GLN A 280 66.95 -18.71 2.38
C GLN A 280 68.42 -18.48 2.04
N ALA A 281 68.76 -17.50 1.18
CA ALA A 281 70.11 -17.16 0.90
C ALA A 281 70.90 -16.65 2.13
N LYS A 282 70.23 -15.91 3.03
CA LYS A 282 70.85 -15.50 4.29
C LYS A 282 71.12 -16.67 5.28
N GLU A 283 70.16 -17.63 5.27
CA GLU A 283 70.30 -18.86 6.09
C GLU A 283 71.49 -19.69 5.59
N GLU A 284 71.59 -19.93 4.28
CA GLU A 284 72.66 -20.64 3.64
C GLU A 284 74.03 -19.97 3.92
N VAL A 285 74.12 -18.62 3.84
CA VAL A 285 75.32 -17.87 4.17
C VAL A 285 75.68 -18.01 5.67
N ALA A 286 74.67 -17.89 6.56
CA ALA A 286 74.92 -18.02 8.01
C ALA A 286 75.39 -19.44 8.38
N GLU A 287 74.81 -20.46 7.81
CA GLU A 287 75.20 -21.85 7.95
C GLU A 287 76.63 -22.09 7.45
N PHE A 288 76.98 -21.55 6.25
CA PHE A 288 78.29 -21.62 5.69
C PHE A 288 79.31 -20.89 6.61
N GLU A 289 79.05 -19.69 7.12
CA GLU A 289 79.92 -18.94 8.03
C GLU A 289 80.16 -19.69 9.35
N ALA A 290 79.10 -20.29 9.91
CA ALA A 290 79.19 -21.11 11.09
C ALA A 290 80.12 -22.33 10.90
N LEU A 291 79.82 -23.04 9.76
CA LEU A 291 80.63 -24.21 9.42
C LEU A 291 82.06 -23.86 9.07
N PHE A 292 82.33 -22.74 8.41
CA PHE A 292 83.68 -22.26 8.09
C PHE A 292 84.43 -21.87 9.32
N THR A 293 83.80 -21.30 10.32
CA THR A 293 84.37 -20.97 11.61
C THR A 293 84.82 -22.23 12.38
N GLU A 294 84.03 -23.30 12.35
CA GLU A 294 84.39 -24.62 12.89
C GLU A 294 85.47 -25.30 12.10
N TYR A 295 85.44 -25.21 10.79
CA TYR A 295 86.49 -25.73 9.92
C TYR A 295 87.87 -25.08 10.19
N GLN A 296 87.93 -23.78 10.42
CA GLN A 296 89.17 -23.09 10.78
C GLN A 296 89.79 -23.61 12.06
N LYS A 297 89.00 -24.09 13.05
CA LYS A 297 89.48 -24.64 14.33
C LYS A 297 89.99 -26.07 14.23
N ASN A 298 89.26 -26.95 13.46
CA ASN A 298 89.59 -28.38 13.32
C ASN A 298 89.29 -28.91 11.93
N PRO A 299 90.09 -28.68 10.90
CA PRO A 299 89.81 -28.96 9.51
C PRO A 299 89.58 -30.43 9.22
N ASP A 300 90.28 -31.35 9.81
CA ASP A 300 90.19 -32.79 9.51
C ASP A 300 88.92 -33.41 10.07
N THR A 301 88.48 -32.98 11.23
CA THR A 301 87.25 -33.48 11.86
C THR A 301 85.97 -33.00 11.09
N VAL A 302 85.96 -31.74 10.67
CA VAL A 302 84.83 -31.17 9.89
C VAL A 302 84.75 -31.81 8.51
N LYS A 303 85.90 -32.06 7.86
CA LYS A 303 85.91 -32.76 6.57
C LYS A 303 85.29 -34.18 6.69
N GLN A 304 85.70 -34.91 7.71
CA GLN A 304 85.14 -36.25 7.96
C GLN A 304 83.63 -36.21 8.23
N ARG A 305 83.20 -35.26 9.04
CA ARG A 305 81.74 -35.10 9.32
C ARG A 305 80.96 -34.78 8.06
N LEU A 306 81.37 -33.79 7.27
CA LEU A 306 80.73 -33.44 6.01
C LEU A 306 80.71 -34.61 4.98
N TYR A 307 81.78 -35.37 4.95
CA TYR A 307 81.86 -36.57 4.12
C TYR A 307 80.81 -37.60 4.51
N TYR A 308 80.65 -37.87 5.79
CA TYR A 308 79.62 -38.82 6.29
C TYR A 308 78.22 -38.27 6.11
N GLU A 309 77.97 -36.98 6.36
CA GLU A 309 76.68 -36.34 6.13
C GLU A 309 76.25 -36.42 4.63
N ALA A 310 77.13 -36.11 3.73
CA ALA A 310 76.88 -36.24 2.26
C ALA A 310 76.70 -37.71 1.88
N LEU A 311 77.38 -38.65 2.54
CA LEU A 311 77.19 -40.07 2.29
C LEU A 311 75.85 -40.60 2.83
N GLU A 312 75.37 -40.12 3.96
CA GLU A 312 74.08 -40.43 4.56
C GLU A 312 72.88 -39.88 3.67
N GLU A 313 73.05 -38.71 3.05
CA GLU A 313 72.08 -38.11 2.14
C GLU A 313 72.02 -38.86 0.82
N ILE A 314 73.16 -39.35 0.32
CA ILE A 314 73.23 -40.03 -0.98
C ILE A 314 72.84 -41.51 -0.89
N LEU A 315 73.21 -42.21 0.20
CA LEU A 315 73.01 -43.66 0.35
C LEU A 315 71.61 -44.13 0.26
N PRO A 316 70.55 -43.44 0.81
CA PRO A 316 69.17 -43.89 0.69
C PRO A 316 68.63 -43.89 -0.77
N ASN A 317 69.24 -43.11 -1.60
CA ASN A 317 68.82 -42.89 -3.00
C ASN A 317 69.67 -43.76 -3.96
N MET A 318 70.55 -44.61 -3.46
CA MET A 318 71.39 -45.43 -4.29
C MET A 318 71.01 -46.93 -4.26
N GLU A 319 71.00 -47.55 -5.39
CA GLU A 319 70.88 -49.01 -5.52
C GLU A 319 72.29 -49.62 -5.45
N ILE A 320 72.57 -50.40 -4.38
CA ILE A 320 73.87 -51.04 -4.19
C ILE A 320 73.84 -52.42 -4.83
N ILE A 321 74.59 -52.66 -5.89
CA ILE A 321 74.73 -53.99 -6.52
C ILE A 321 76.07 -54.60 -6.05
N ILE A 322 75.96 -55.70 -5.29
CA ILE A 322 77.11 -56.44 -4.83
C ILE A 322 77.31 -57.65 -5.74
N GLY A 323 78.39 -57.67 -6.51
CA GLY A 323 78.78 -58.80 -7.35
C GLY A 323 79.75 -59.74 -6.59
N GLU A 324 79.61 -61.09 -6.79
CA GLU A 324 80.21 -62.16 -6.00
C GLU A 324 81.77 -62.31 -6.22
N ASP A 325 82.38 -61.68 -7.26
CA ASP A 325 83.79 -61.89 -7.58
C ASP A 325 84.68 -60.64 -7.81
N SER A 326 84.23 -59.48 -7.48
CA SER A 326 85.08 -58.27 -7.50
C SER A 326 84.48 -57.19 -6.67
N LYS A 327 85.31 -56.57 -5.80
CA LYS A 327 84.91 -55.36 -5.04
C LYS A 327 84.60 -54.15 -5.98
N ILE A 328 83.66 -54.25 -6.83
CA ILE A 328 83.21 -53.10 -7.65
C ILE A 328 81.76 -52.75 -7.23
N VAL A 329 81.66 -51.67 -6.49
CA VAL A 329 80.34 -51.05 -6.16
C VAL A 329 79.95 -50.17 -7.34
N TYR A 330 78.93 -50.61 -8.09
CA TYR A 330 78.30 -49.75 -9.07
C TYR A 330 77.21 -48.96 -8.38
N ILE A 331 77.30 -47.64 -8.36
CA ILE A 331 76.30 -46.74 -7.84
C ILE A 331 75.50 -46.27 -9.04
N LYS A 332 74.24 -46.73 -9.13
CA LYS A 332 73.27 -46.25 -10.13
C LYS A 332 72.41 -45.23 -9.45
N GLY A 333 72.60 -43.95 -9.79
CA GLY A 333 71.67 -42.90 -9.41
C GLY A 333 70.31 -43.16 -10.07
N SER A 334 69.22 -43.08 -9.32
CA SER A 334 67.88 -43.18 -9.92
C SER A 334 67.63 -41.93 -10.75
N ASP A 335 67.51 -42.14 -12.06
CA ASP A 335 67.14 -41.11 -13.07
C ASP A 335 65.70 -40.63 -12.96
N THR A 336 65.12 -40.58 -11.77
CA THR A 336 63.66 -40.27 -11.60
C THR A 336 63.37 -38.83 -11.14
N ALA A 337 64.35 -37.95 -11.05
CA ALA A 337 64.09 -36.60 -10.52
C ALA A 337 64.29 -35.45 -11.57
N LEU A 338 64.64 -35.73 -12.81
CA LEU A 338 64.82 -34.67 -13.84
C LEU A 338 63.88 -34.75 -15.02
N GLY A 339 62.97 -35.76 -15.06
CA GLY A 339 62.06 -35.98 -16.20
C GLY A 339 60.66 -35.40 -16.04
N GLU A 340 60.16 -35.14 -14.84
CA GLU A 340 58.76 -34.69 -14.63
C GLU A 340 58.55 -33.17 -14.57
N SER A 341 59.60 -32.39 -14.41
CA SER A 341 59.45 -30.91 -14.40
C SER A 341 59.37 -30.27 -15.80
N ALA A 342 59.78 -30.99 -16.86
CA ALA A 342 59.71 -30.45 -18.23
C ALA A 342 58.46 -30.85 -19.01
N ALA A 343 57.75 -31.91 -18.58
CA ALA A 343 56.53 -32.38 -19.25
C ALA A 343 55.26 -31.67 -18.75
N ALA A 344 55.22 -31.15 -17.53
CA ALA A 344 54.05 -30.46 -16.96
C ALA A 344 53.84 -29.05 -17.53
N THR A 345 54.86 -28.44 -18.15
CA THR A 345 54.74 -27.06 -18.68
C THR A 345 54.24 -27.05 -20.13
N SER A 346 54.31 -28.16 -20.88
CA SER A 346 53.84 -28.23 -22.26
C SER A 346 52.37 -28.67 -22.43
N GLU A 347 51.76 -29.35 -21.41
CA GLU A 347 50.34 -29.75 -21.46
C GLU A 347 49.39 -28.66 -20.99
N SER A 348 49.83 -27.65 -20.19
CA SER A 348 48.98 -26.54 -19.78
C SER A 348 48.78 -25.46 -20.82
N GLU A 349 49.69 -25.28 -21.79
CA GLU A 349 49.55 -24.31 -22.89
C GLU A 349 48.66 -24.83 -24.02
N GLU A 350 48.61 -26.13 -24.29
CA GLU A 350 47.80 -26.69 -25.38
C GLU A 350 46.30 -26.80 -25.05
N LYS A 351 45.93 -26.86 -23.75
CA LYS A 351 44.51 -26.86 -23.32
C LYS A 351 43.87 -25.48 -23.31
N THR A 352 44.64 -24.41 -23.14
CA THR A 352 44.12 -23.02 -23.11
C THR A 352 43.83 -22.46 -24.50
N GLU A 353 44.54 -22.93 -25.53
CA GLU A 353 44.29 -22.50 -26.92
C GLU A 353 43.08 -23.19 -27.59
N THR A 354 42.68 -24.37 -27.10
CA THR A 354 41.54 -25.13 -27.68
C THR A 354 40.19 -24.69 -27.15
N GLU A 355 40.10 -24.20 -25.90
CA GLU A 355 38.84 -23.67 -25.33
C GLU A 355 38.50 -22.26 -25.84
N THR A 356 39.51 -21.41 -26.13
CA THR A 356 39.25 -20.05 -26.66
C THR A 356 38.76 -20.04 -28.10
N LYS A 357 38.98 -21.11 -28.88
CA LYS A 357 38.47 -21.22 -30.27
C LYS A 357 37.08 -21.82 -30.41
N SER A 358 36.54 -22.43 -29.33
CA SER A 358 35.19 -23.02 -29.33
C SER A 358 34.11 -22.02 -28.96
N GLU A 359 34.41 -20.98 -28.19
CA GLU A 359 33.42 -19.97 -27.77
C GLU A 359 33.23 -18.81 -28.77
N ALA A 360 34.13 -18.64 -29.71
CA ALA A 360 34.02 -17.60 -30.77
C ALA A 360 33.12 -18.00 -31.96
N LYS A 361 32.45 -19.16 -31.95
CA LYS A 361 31.63 -19.68 -33.05
C LYS A 361 30.19 -20.08 -32.63
N LYS A 362 29.67 -19.54 -31.57
CA LYS A 362 28.28 -19.58 -31.18
C LYS A 362 27.82 -18.17 -30.83
#